data_fc3c3e4f78238018b1ba04a1ba4cf0f1
#
_entry.id   fc3c3e4f78238018b1ba04a1ba4cf0f1
#
_cell.length_a   1.000
_cell.length_b   1.000
_cell.length_c   1.000
_cell.angle_alpha   90.00
_cell.angle_beta   90.00
_cell.angle_gamma   90.00
#
_symmetry.space_group_name_H-M   'P 1'
#
loop_
_entity.id
_entity.type
_entity.pdbx_description
1 polymer ?
#
loop_
_entity_poly.entity_id
_entity_poly.type
_entity_poly.pdbx_seq_one_letter_code
_entity_poly.pdbx_strand_id
1 'polypeptide(L)' 'MTLEEASIRLGKSETTLRDQFPRTKANLAKKGIILTRQGRGSQAEYFIAYSSEKLGAAAENN' A
#
# COMPACT_ATOMS: atom_id res chain seq x y z
N MET A 1 6.58 -5.37 6.62
CA MET A 1 5.72 -5.30 7.80
C MET A 1 4.66 -6.37 7.75
N THR A 2 4.05 -6.66 8.89
CA THR A 2 2.98 -7.64 8.95
C THR A 2 1.68 -7.07 8.40
N LEU A 3 0.72 -7.95 8.17
CA LEU A 3 -0.62 -7.52 7.74
C LEU A 3 -1.24 -6.58 8.77
N GLU A 4 -1.07 -6.90 10.04
CA GLU A 4 -1.63 -6.06 11.10
C GLU A 4 -1.03 -4.65 11.05
N GLU A 5 0.27 -4.56 10.92
CA GLU A 5 0.93 -3.26 10.86
C GLU A 5 0.50 -2.49 9.63
N ALA A 6 0.40 -3.16 8.50
CA ALA A 6 -0.04 -2.50 7.27
C ALA A 6 -1.45 -1.96 7.41
N SER A 7 -2.34 -2.74 8.06
CA SER A 7 -3.72 -2.30 8.24
C SER A 7 -3.78 -1.04 9.10
N ILE A 8 -2.96 -0.98 10.14
CA ILE A 8 -2.92 0.18 11.01
C ILE A 8 -2.41 1.40 10.25
N ARG A 9 -1.33 1.23 9.51
CA ARG A 9 -0.72 2.35 8.78
C ARG A 9 -1.62 2.90 7.70
N LEU A 10 -2.38 2.01 7.05
CA LEU A 10 -3.24 2.43 5.95
C LEU A 10 -4.66 2.77 6.37
N GLY A 11 -5.01 2.49 7.61
CA GLY A 11 -6.37 2.72 8.07
C GLY A 11 -7.37 1.80 7.40
N LYS A 12 -6.95 0.60 7.04
CA LYS A 12 -7.79 -0.40 6.39
C LYS A 12 -7.86 -1.63 7.27
N SER A 13 -8.95 -2.40 7.15
CA SER A 13 -9.05 -3.63 7.91
C SER A 13 -8.12 -4.70 7.32
N GLU A 14 -7.68 -5.64 8.17
CA GLU A 14 -6.83 -6.72 7.72
C GLU A 14 -7.54 -7.56 6.66
N THR A 15 -8.84 -7.78 6.84
CA THR A 15 -9.61 -8.55 5.89
C THR A 15 -9.60 -7.88 4.52
N THR A 16 -9.77 -6.58 4.47
CA THR A 16 -9.76 -5.84 3.22
C THR A 16 -8.39 -5.94 2.54
N LEU A 17 -7.32 -5.78 3.30
CA LEU A 17 -5.98 -5.89 2.72
C LEU A 17 -5.69 -7.29 2.21
N ARG A 18 -6.14 -8.30 2.95
CA ARG A 18 -5.86 -9.68 2.57
C ARG A 18 -6.74 -10.13 1.40
N ASP A 19 -8.04 -9.91 1.51
CA ASP A 19 -8.98 -10.49 0.57
C ASP A 19 -9.19 -9.63 -0.67
N GLN A 20 -8.99 -8.33 -0.56
CA GLN A 20 -9.16 -7.42 -1.69
C GLN A 20 -7.87 -6.65 -1.98
N PHE A 21 -6.76 -7.37 -1.88
CA PHE A 21 -5.45 -6.75 -2.08
C PHE A 21 -5.32 -6.04 -3.43
N PRO A 22 -5.70 -6.67 -4.57
CA PRO A 22 -5.52 -5.99 -5.85
C PRO A 22 -6.30 -4.69 -5.93
N ARG A 23 -7.53 -4.68 -5.43
CA ARG A 23 -8.34 -3.47 -5.44
C ARG A 23 -7.75 -2.41 -4.53
N THR A 24 -7.35 -2.81 -3.32
CA THR A 24 -6.76 -1.89 -2.38
C THR A 24 -5.47 -1.30 -2.92
N LYS A 25 -4.65 -2.15 -3.54
CA LYS A 25 -3.41 -1.70 -4.13
C LYS A 25 -3.67 -0.65 -5.21
N ALA A 26 -4.65 -0.90 -6.07
CA ALA A 26 -4.96 0.05 -7.13
C ALA A 26 -5.48 1.37 -6.57
N ASN A 27 -6.33 1.31 -5.55
CA ASN A 27 -6.86 2.52 -4.94
C ASN A 27 -5.77 3.35 -4.29
N LEU A 28 -4.83 2.69 -3.61
CA LEU A 28 -3.73 3.40 -2.96
C LEU A 28 -2.78 4.00 -3.99
N ALA A 29 -2.59 3.29 -5.10
CA ALA A 29 -1.70 3.80 -6.14
C ALA A 29 -2.20 5.14 -6.68
N LYS A 30 -3.50 5.32 -6.73
CA LYS A 30 -4.07 6.58 -7.19
C LYS A 30 -3.71 7.74 -6.27
N LYS A 31 -3.39 7.42 -5.03
CA LYS A 31 -3.01 8.43 -4.03
C LYS A 31 -1.50 8.56 -3.90
N GLY A 32 -0.74 7.84 -4.72
CA GLY A 32 0.71 7.87 -4.65
C GLY A 32 1.29 6.93 -3.62
N ILE A 33 0.51 5.99 -3.15
CA ILE A 33 0.95 5.00 -2.16
C ILE A 33 1.12 3.66 -2.86
N ILE A 34 2.31 3.09 -2.77
CA ILE A 34 2.62 1.82 -3.41
C ILE A 34 2.60 0.73 -2.35
N LEU A 35 1.64 -0.15 -2.47
CA LEU A 35 1.50 -1.29 -1.56
C LEU A 35 1.98 -2.55 -2.27
N THR A 36 2.88 -3.29 -1.63
CA THR A 36 3.44 -4.51 -2.19
C THR A 36 3.30 -5.62 -1.16
N ARG A 37 3.08 -6.82 -1.64
CA ARG A 37 2.97 -8.00 -0.79
C ARG A 37 3.84 -9.12 -1.34
N GLN A 38 4.60 -9.76 -0.46
CA GLN A 38 5.40 -10.91 -0.82
C GLN A 38 5.07 -12.05 0.12
N GLY A 39 5.08 -13.27 -0.42
CA GLY A 39 4.77 -14.45 0.37
C GLY A 39 3.29 -14.77 0.35
N ARG A 40 2.90 -15.75 1.17
CA ARG A 40 1.54 -16.25 1.17
C ARG A 40 1.03 -16.43 2.59
N GLY A 41 -0.27 -16.32 2.75
CA GLY A 41 -0.93 -16.59 4.00
C GLY A 41 -0.37 -15.77 5.15
N SER A 42 -0.21 -16.40 6.29
CA SER A 42 0.27 -15.71 7.48
C SER A 42 1.74 -15.33 7.35
N GLN A 43 2.44 -15.85 6.35
CA GLN A 43 3.84 -15.53 6.13
C GLN A 43 4.02 -14.35 5.17
N ALA A 44 2.94 -13.80 4.68
CA ALA A 44 3.01 -12.68 3.75
C ALA A 44 3.62 -11.46 4.43
N GLU A 45 4.49 -10.78 3.70
CA GLU A 45 5.10 -9.55 4.19
C GLU A 45 4.62 -8.40 3.32
N TYR A 46 4.28 -7.29 3.96
CA TYR A 46 3.73 -6.13 3.28
C TYR A 46 4.73 -4.99 3.30
N PHE A 47 4.75 -4.24 2.22
CA PHE A 47 5.64 -3.09 2.07
C PHE A 47 4.82 -1.89 1.61
N ILE A 48 5.08 -0.76 2.23
CA ILE A 48 4.42 0.49 1.87
C ILE A 48 5.48 1.49 1.48
N ALA A 49 5.33 2.04 0.28
CA ALA A 49 6.23 3.07 -0.19
C ALA A 49 5.39 4.21 -0.76
N TYR A 50 5.99 5.38 -0.85
CA TYR A 50 5.30 6.52 -1.41
C TYR A 50 5.95 6.88 -2.75
N SER A 51 5.12 7.23 -3.70
CA SER A 51 5.60 7.58 -5.04
C SER A 51 6.23 8.95 -4.99
N SER A 52 7.53 8.99 -4.77
CA SER A 52 8.24 10.26 -4.78
C SER A 52 8.24 10.89 -6.15
N GLU A 53 8.14 10.08 -7.17
CA GLU A 53 8.05 10.58 -8.54
C GLU A 53 6.80 11.44 -8.70
N LYS A 54 5.67 10.95 -8.20
CA LYS A 54 4.43 11.71 -8.30
C LYS A 54 4.51 12.97 -7.47
N LEU A 55 5.08 12.87 -6.28
CA LEU A 55 5.24 14.04 -5.42
C LEU A 55 6.25 15.01 -6.03
N GLY A 56 7.31 14.47 -6.61
CA GLY A 56 8.31 15.31 -7.24
C GLY A 56 7.75 16.05 -8.42
N ALA A 57 6.93 15.38 -9.23
CA ALA A 57 6.32 16.04 -10.38
C ALA A 57 5.44 17.19 -9.93
N ALA A 58 4.67 16.99 -8.89
CA ALA A 58 3.82 18.04 -8.36
C ALA A 58 4.64 19.23 -7.87
N ALA A 59 5.75 18.94 -7.21
CA ALA A 59 6.61 19.97 -6.68
C ALA A 59 7.33 20.70 -7.79
N GLU A 60 7.78 19.97 -8.78
CA GLU A 60 8.57 20.54 -9.86
C GLU A 60 7.74 21.38 -10.82
N ASN A 61 6.48 21.05 -10.94
CA ASN A 61 5.61 21.76 -11.86
C ASN A 61 5.10 23.06 -11.28
N ASN A 62 5.53 23.38 -10.12
CA ASN A 62 5.13 24.63 -9.46
C ASN A 62 5.94 25.83 -9.88
#